data_8ca053ce00f1251cd8fc5ce3e0ff8cce
#
_entry.id   8ca053ce00f1251cd8fc5ce3e0ff8cce
#
_cell.length_a   1.000
_cell.length_b   1.000
_cell.length_c   1.000
_cell.angle_alpha   90.00
_cell.angle_beta   90.00
_cell.angle_gamma   90.00
#
_symmetry.space_group_name_H-M   'P 1'
#
loop_
_entity.id
_entity.type
_entity.pdbx_description
1 polymer ?
#
loop_
_entity_poly.entity_id
_entity_poly.type
_entity_poly.pdbx_seq_one_letter_code
_entity_poly.pdbx_strand_id
1 'polypeptide(L)'
;MSPVPSPTRRGRYLPIWAFGLTLVVLAGGALTGYFNARHLIGNERLVAHSDDALLDLAGLLSALRDGERSERGYLLTGGEAHLQGYRVAAQRVQSLIAALARETSSDAGQRARLGTLRRQIGLKLSELERTISLEQAGNQAAALAIVRGDASKALMDDIEDQ
;
A
#
# COMPACT_ATOMS: atom_id res chain seq x y z
N MET A 1 84.28 -41.70 0.31
CA MET A 1 83.24 -41.30 1.31
C MET A 1 82.62 -40.02 0.83
N SER A 2 81.41 -40.11 0.21
CA SER A 2 80.68 -38.98 -0.29
C SER A 2 79.64 -38.56 0.74
N PRO A 3 79.42 -37.25 1.02
CA PRO A 3 78.47 -36.82 2.01
C PRO A 3 77.02 -36.87 1.43
N VAL A 4 76.13 -37.43 2.21
CA VAL A 4 74.66 -37.47 1.94
C VAL A 4 74.05 -36.07 2.18
N PRO A 5 73.33 -35.48 1.27
CA PRO A 5 72.67 -34.21 1.51
C PRO A 5 71.45 -34.36 2.46
N SER A 6 71.41 -33.54 3.49
CA SER A 6 70.27 -33.46 4.44
C SER A 6 69.00 -32.94 3.81
N PRO A 7 67.84 -33.50 4.12
CA PRO A 7 66.53 -33.02 3.56
C PRO A 7 66.20 -31.68 4.16
N THR A 8 65.97 -30.70 3.28
CA THR A 8 65.58 -29.34 3.67
C THR A 8 64.13 -29.32 4.22
N ARG A 9 63.96 -28.84 5.45
CA ARG A 9 62.69 -28.71 6.24
C ARG A 9 61.65 -27.71 5.68
N ARG A 10 61.75 -27.31 4.40
CA ARG A 10 60.88 -26.24 3.81
C ARG A 10 59.52 -26.69 3.39
N GLY A 11 59.16 -27.96 3.44
CA GLY A 11 57.89 -28.47 2.88
C GLY A 11 56.70 -28.58 3.85
N ARG A 12 56.87 -28.29 5.14
CA ARG A 12 55.83 -28.60 6.17
C ARG A 12 54.83 -27.46 6.46
N TYR A 13 55.09 -26.24 6.04
CA TYR A 13 54.24 -25.10 6.34
C TYR A 13 53.30 -24.72 5.19
N LEU A 14 53.56 -25.15 3.94
CA LEU A 14 52.70 -24.92 2.81
C LEU A 14 51.23 -25.39 3.01
N PRO A 15 50.96 -26.59 3.57
CA PRO A 15 49.57 -27.04 3.74
C PRO A 15 48.81 -26.24 4.80
N ILE A 16 49.48 -25.69 5.80
CA ILE A 16 48.86 -24.90 6.86
C ILE A 16 48.40 -23.54 6.33
N TRP A 17 49.25 -22.89 5.52
CA TRP A 17 48.90 -21.61 4.88
C TRP A 17 47.79 -21.75 3.85
N ALA A 18 47.80 -22.82 3.06
CA ALA A 18 46.75 -23.12 2.09
C ALA A 18 45.40 -23.37 2.80
N PHE A 19 45.40 -24.12 3.90
CA PHE A 19 44.19 -24.35 4.70
C PHE A 19 43.66 -23.05 5.33
N GLY A 20 44.53 -22.21 5.89
CA GLY A 20 44.14 -20.90 6.43
C GLY A 20 43.52 -19.99 5.38
N LEU A 21 44.13 -19.92 4.18
CA LEU A 21 43.59 -19.12 3.07
C LEU A 21 42.22 -19.60 2.63
N THR A 22 42.01 -20.91 2.51
CA THR A 22 40.73 -21.52 2.17
C THR A 22 39.65 -21.15 3.19
N LEU A 23 40.00 -21.18 4.48
CA LEU A 23 39.08 -20.86 5.56
C LEU A 23 38.67 -19.37 5.56
N VAL A 24 39.61 -18.48 5.25
CA VAL A 24 39.34 -17.03 5.09
C VAL A 24 38.41 -16.76 3.88
N VAL A 25 38.65 -17.44 2.75
CA VAL A 25 37.81 -17.30 1.56
C VAL A 25 36.40 -17.81 1.83
N LEU A 26 36.26 -18.96 2.49
CA LEU A 26 34.94 -19.50 2.87
C LEU A 26 34.23 -18.62 3.88
N ALA A 27 34.90 -18.09 4.88
CA ALA A 27 34.34 -17.19 5.87
C ALA A 27 33.89 -15.86 5.19
N GLY A 28 34.72 -15.30 4.31
CA GLY A 28 34.39 -14.10 3.53
C GLY A 28 33.18 -14.32 2.61
N GLY A 29 33.11 -15.46 1.93
CA GLY A 29 31.96 -15.85 1.10
C GLY A 29 30.66 -16.01 1.92
N ALA A 30 30.76 -16.67 3.07
CA ALA A 30 29.61 -16.83 3.97
C ALA A 30 29.12 -15.48 4.54
N LEU A 31 30.07 -14.61 4.91
CA LEU A 31 29.74 -13.27 5.42
C LEU A 31 29.06 -12.42 4.35
N THR A 32 29.58 -12.42 3.12
CA THR A 32 29.02 -11.71 1.98
C THR A 32 27.63 -12.25 1.64
N GLY A 33 27.45 -13.57 1.62
CA GLY A 33 26.17 -14.22 1.42
C GLY A 33 25.13 -13.85 2.50
N TYR A 34 25.56 -13.81 3.76
CA TYR A 34 24.70 -13.42 4.88
C TYR A 34 24.25 -11.95 4.82
N PHE A 35 25.16 -11.02 4.48
CA PHE A 35 24.79 -9.61 4.31
C PHE A 35 23.88 -9.41 3.09
N ASN A 36 24.16 -10.09 1.97
CA ASN A 36 23.32 -10.01 0.77
C ASN A 36 21.92 -10.59 1.00
N ALA A 37 21.81 -11.71 1.72
CA ALA A 37 20.50 -12.28 2.09
C ALA A 37 19.70 -11.35 3.02
N ARG A 38 20.34 -10.67 3.96
CA ARG A 38 19.68 -9.68 4.82
C ARG A 38 19.18 -8.45 4.04
N HIS A 39 19.95 -7.98 3.04
CA HIS A 39 19.51 -6.89 2.16
C HIS A 39 18.31 -7.29 1.27
N LEU A 40 18.27 -8.52 0.78
CA LEU A 40 17.14 -9.04 0.00
C LEU A 40 15.85 -9.10 0.84
N ILE A 41 15.91 -9.64 2.05
CA ILE A 41 14.74 -9.74 2.95
C ILE A 41 14.22 -8.35 3.36
N GLY A 42 15.10 -7.35 3.49
CA GLY A 42 14.71 -5.97 3.77
C GLY A 42 13.94 -5.33 2.62
N ASN A 43 14.38 -5.56 1.38
CA ASN A 43 13.75 -5.01 0.17
C ASN A 43 12.41 -5.70 -0.16
N GLU A 44 12.26 -7.00 0.07
CA GLU A 44 11.00 -7.71 -0.14
C GLU A 44 9.86 -7.18 0.75
N ARG A 45 10.17 -6.80 1.98
CA ARG A 45 9.17 -6.20 2.89
C ARG A 45 8.73 -4.79 2.45
N LEU A 46 9.63 -4.00 1.87
CA LEU A 46 9.29 -2.66 1.35
C LEU A 46 8.45 -2.76 0.08
N VAL A 47 8.73 -3.70 -0.81
CA VAL A 47 7.94 -3.96 -2.02
C VAL A 47 6.56 -4.50 -1.67
N ALA A 48 6.46 -5.49 -0.79
CA ALA A 48 5.17 -6.05 -0.34
C ALA A 48 4.28 -4.99 0.32
N HIS A 49 4.84 -4.09 1.15
CA HIS A 49 4.10 -2.98 1.75
C HIS A 49 3.57 -1.97 0.72
N SER A 50 4.33 -1.74 -0.36
CA SER A 50 3.92 -0.86 -1.45
C SER A 50 2.78 -1.45 -2.26
N ASP A 51 2.81 -2.76 -2.51
CA ASP A 51 1.78 -3.46 -3.26
C ASP A 51 0.45 -3.52 -2.48
N ASP A 52 0.50 -3.76 -1.17
CA ASP A 52 -0.68 -3.76 -0.31
C ASP A 52 -1.35 -2.37 -0.28
N ALA A 53 -0.58 -1.29 -0.15
CA ALA A 53 -1.09 0.08 -0.18
C ALA A 53 -1.75 0.43 -1.53
N LEU A 54 -1.19 -0.03 -2.65
CA LEU A 54 -1.78 0.17 -3.97
C LEU A 54 -3.10 -0.57 -4.13
N LEU A 55 -3.20 -1.80 -3.61
CA LEU A 55 -4.44 -2.57 -3.60
C LEU A 55 -5.51 -1.91 -2.73
N ASP A 56 -5.15 -1.39 -1.56
CA ASP A 56 -6.06 -0.68 -0.67
C ASP A 56 -6.55 0.64 -1.29
N LEU A 57 -5.68 1.39 -2.00
CA LEU A 57 -6.07 2.58 -2.75
C LEU A 57 -7.03 2.24 -3.90
N ALA A 58 -6.74 1.21 -4.70
CA ALA A 58 -7.64 0.75 -5.75
C ALA A 58 -8.98 0.28 -5.19
N GLY A 59 -8.96 -0.43 -4.07
CA GLY A 59 -10.15 -0.84 -3.33
C GLY A 59 -10.97 0.34 -2.81
N LEU A 60 -10.29 1.39 -2.35
CA LEU A 60 -10.91 2.63 -1.86
C LEU A 60 -11.65 3.37 -2.96
N LEU A 61 -11.02 3.56 -4.13
CA LEU A 61 -11.65 4.16 -5.30
C LEU A 61 -12.84 3.33 -5.80
N SER A 62 -12.70 2.01 -5.83
CA SER A 62 -13.80 1.11 -6.19
C SER A 62 -14.98 1.26 -5.23
N ALA A 63 -14.74 1.26 -3.92
CA ALA A 63 -15.79 1.41 -2.92
C ALA A 63 -16.48 2.78 -3.02
N LEU A 64 -15.74 3.84 -3.31
CA LEU A 64 -16.31 5.17 -3.49
C LEU A 64 -17.22 5.24 -4.71
N ARG A 65 -16.80 4.67 -5.85
CA ARG A 65 -17.61 4.55 -7.07
C ARG A 65 -18.85 3.67 -6.86
N ASP A 66 -18.76 2.62 -6.06
CA ASP A 66 -19.91 1.78 -5.70
C ASP A 66 -20.89 2.55 -4.82
N GLY A 67 -20.41 3.43 -3.94
CA GLY A 67 -21.24 4.35 -3.16
C GLY A 67 -22.00 5.32 -4.04
N GLU A 68 -21.33 5.97 -5.01
CA GLU A 68 -21.98 6.85 -5.99
C GLU A 68 -23.01 6.13 -6.85
N ARG A 69 -22.69 4.94 -7.33
CA ARG A 69 -23.63 4.12 -8.12
C ARG A 69 -24.87 3.78 -7.31
N SER A 70 -24.67 3.41 -6.06
CA SER A 70 -25.77 3.07 -5.15
C SER A 70 -26.63 4.29 -4.81
N GLU A 71 -26.00 5.45 -4.55
CA GLU A 71 -26.71 6.71 -4.35
C GLU A 71 -27.57 7.07 -5.57
N ARG A 72 -27.00 7.06 -6.77
CA ARG A 72 -27.76 7.32 -8.02
C ARG A 72 -28.90 6.33 -8.21
N GLY A 73 -28.67 5.05 -7.93
CA GLY A 73 -29.71 4.03 -7.97
C GLY A 73 -30.86 4.33 -7.01
N TYR A 74 -30.53 4.80 -5.80
CA TYR A 74 -31.52 5.21 -4.80
C TYR A 74 -32.33 6.44 -5.27
N LEU A 75 -31.66 7.49 -5.78
CA LEU A 75 -32.33 8.68 -6.30
C LEU A 75 -33.27 8.40 -7.46
N LEU A 76 -33.00 7.36 -8.25
CA LEU A 76 -33.84 6.98 -9.41
C LEU A 76 -34.99 6.07 -9.03
N THR A 77 -34.88 5.25 -8.00
CA THR A 77 -35.82 4.16 -7.72
C THR A 77 -36.47 4.23 -6.35
N GLY A 78 -35.90 4.98 -5.41
CA GLY A 78 -36.27 4.94 -3.99
C GLY A 78 -36.00 3.59 -3.31
N GLY A 79 -35.27 2.66 -4.00
CA GLY A 79 -35.14 1.28 -3.57
C GLY A 79 -34.20 1.10 -2.39
N GLU A 80 -34.68 0.51 -1.29
CA GLU A 80 -33.87 0.26 -0.06
C GLU A 80 -32.60 -0.55 -0.32
N ALA A 81 -32.60 -1.45 -1.33
CA ALA A 81 -31.40 -2.22 -1.72
C ALA A 81 -30.23 -1.31 -2.13
N HIS A 82 -30.52 -0.20 -2.81
CA HIS A 82 -29.50 0.80 -3.18
C HIS A 82 -28.99 1.57 -1.96
N LEU A 83 -29.89 1.94 -1.03
CA LEU A 83 -29.50 2.58 0.21
C LEU A 83 -28.60 1.68 1.06
N GLN A 84 -28.93 0.39 1.12
CA GLN A 84 -28.05 -0.60 1.77
C GLN A 84 -26.70 -0.74 1.06
N GLY A 85 -26.67 -0.73 -0.28
CA GLY A 85 -25.45 -0.72 -1.08
C GLY A 85 -24.55 0.47 -0.75
N TYR A 86 -25.12 1.66 -0.62
CA TYR A 86 -24.39 2.86 -0.17
C TYR A 86 -23.77 2.67 1.24
N ARG A 87 -24.56 2.17 2.20
CA ARG A 87 -24.06 1.94 3.56
C ARG A 87 -22.85 0.98 3.61
N VAL A 88 -22.93 -0.12 2.85
CA VAL A 88 -21.84 -1.08 2.73
C VAL A 88 -20.60 -0.44 2.10
N ALA A 89 -20.77 0.33 1.03
CA ALA A 89 -19.69 1.03 0.36
C ALA A 89 -19.02 2.06 1.29
N ALA A 90 -19.80 2.86 2.01
CA ALA A 90 -19.28 3.85 2.97
C ALA A 90 -18.49 3.18 4.12
N GLN A 91 -18.96 2.06 4.66
CA GLN A 91 -18.22 1.29 5.66
C GLN A 91 -16.91 0.74 5.12
N ARG A 92 -16.90 0.24 3.87
CA ARG A 92 -15.68 -0.25 3.22
C ARG A 92 -14.66 0.87 3.01
N VAL A 93 -15.09 2.06 2.60
CA VAL A 93 -14.23 3.26 2.49
C VAL A 93 -13.56 3.56 3.84
N GLN A 94 -14.32 3.57 4.94
CA GLN A 94 -13.76 3.84 6.26
C GLN A 94 -12.73 2.78 6.70
N SER A 95 -12.98 1.50 6.43
CA SER A 95 -12.06 0.42 6.77
C SER A 95 -10.74 0.50 5.97
N LEU A 96 -10.81 0.84 4.67
CA LEU A 96 -9.63 1.00 3.82
C LEU A 96 -8.80 2.23 4.20
N ILE A 97 -9.43 3.36 4.53
CA ILE A 97 -8.73 4.53 5.09
C ILE A 97 -7.99 4.16 6.38
N ALA A 98 -8.60 3.36 7.25
CA ALA A 98 -7.96 2.90 8.47
C ALA A 98 -6.80 1.93 8.22
N ALA A 99 -6.86 1.10 7.18
CA ALA A 99 -5.76 0.23 6.74
C ALA A 99 -4.58 1.08 6.23
N LEU A 100 -4.83 1.97 5.28
CA LEU A 100 -3.83 2.91 4.73
C LEU A 100 -3.16 3.75 5.82
N ALA A 101 -3.91 4.19 6.85
CA ALA A 101 -3.35 4.95 7.96
C ALA A 101 -2.36 4.13 8.81
N ARG A 102 -2.55 2.82 8.94
CA ARG A 102 -1.60 1.93 9.61
C ARG A 102 -0.34 1.74 8.78
N GLU A 103 -0.49 1.51 7.48
CA GLU A 103 0.62 1.28 6.55
C GLU A 103 1.52 2.50 6.38
N THR A 104 0.92 3.70 6.31
CA THR A 104 1.64 4.96 6.12
C THR A 104 2.15 5.58 7.42
N SER A 105 1.96 4.93 8.57
CA SER A 105 2.27 5.48 9.91
C SER A 105 3.73 5.89 10.11
N SER A 106 4.67 5.24 9.43
CA SER A 106 6.12 5.48 9.54
C SER A 106 6.64 6.63 8.67
N ASP A 107 5.92 7.03 7.60
CA ASP A 107 6.35 8.05 6.64
C ASP A 107 5.53 9.35 6.81
N ALA A 108 6.22 10.45 7.11
CA ALA A 108 5.57 11.75 7.32
C ALA A 108 4.94 12.32 6.03
N GLY A 109 5.59 12.09 4.87
CA GLY A 109 5.09 12.53 3.57
C GLY A 109 3.82 11.78 3.17
N GLN A 110 3.82 10.46 3.32
CA GLN A 110 2.66 9.63 3.04
C GLN A 110 1.49 9.96 3.99
N ARG A 111 1.75 10.17 5.29
CA ARG A 111 0.72 10.63 6.23
C ARG A 111 0.06 11.94 5.82
N ALA A 112 0.84 12.91 5.32
CA ALA A 112 0.31 14.19 4.86
C ALA A 112 -0.60 14.03 3.63
N ARG A 113 -0.18 13.21 2.65
CA ARG A 113 -0.99 12.87 1.46
C ARG A 113 -2.29 12.16 1.86
N LEU A 114 -2.21 11.13 2.70
CA LEU A 114 -3.39 10.44 3.20
C LEU A 114 -4.32 11.38 3.96
N GLY A 115 -3.78 12.37 4.70
CA GLY A 115 -4.57 13.40 5.36
C GLY A 115 -5.37 14.26 4.37
N THR A 116 -4.81 14.57 3.20
CA THR A 116 -5.49 15.28 2.13
C THR A 116 -6.57 14.42 1.49
N LEU A 117 -6.22 13.20 1.08
CA LEU A 117 -7.15 12.22 0.51
C LEU A 117 -8.35 11.96 1.44
N ARG A 118 -8.09 11.77 2.74
CA ARG A 118 -9.13 11.57 3.76
C ARG A 118 -10.12 12.74 3.84
N ARG A 119 -9.64 13.99 3.71
CA ARG A 119 -10.52 15.16 3.70
C ARG A 119 -11.40 15.19 2.47
N GLN A 120 -10.83 14.93 1.28
CA GLN A 120 -11.58 14.90 0.01
C GLN A 120 -12.64 13.80 0.02
N ILE A 121 -12.31 12.60 0.48
CA ILE A 121 -13.25 11.48 0.65
C ILE A 121 -14.34 11.85 1.66
N GLY A 122 -14.00 12.50 2.77
CA GLY A 122 -14.98 12.97 3.74
C GLY A 122 -15.98 13.94 3.14
N LEU A 123 -15.53 14.90 2.31
CA LEU A 123 -16.40 15.81 1.57
C LEU A 123 -17.31 15.05 0.60
N LYS A 124 -16.76 14.07 -0.13
CA LYS A 124 -17.54 13.26 -1.07
C LYS A 124 -18.61 12.43 -0.37
N LEU A 125 -18.28 11.73 0.70
CA LEU A 125 -19.27 10.96 1.46
C LEU A 125 -20.37 11.86 2.05
N SER A 126 -20.02 13.06 2.55
CA SER A 126 -20.98 14.03 3.06
C SER A 126 -21.92 14.54 1.96
N GLU A 127 -21.43 14.71 0.74
CA GLU A 127 -22.24 15.05 -0.41
C GLU A 127 -23.26 13.95 -0.74
N LEU A 128 -22.79 12.69 -0.85
CA LEU A 128 -23.66 11.52 -1.12
C LEU A 128 -24.71 11.34 -0.02
N GLU A 129 -24.35 11.52 1.23
CA GLU A 129 -25.28 11.44 2.36
C GLU A 129 -26.33 12.55 2.33
N ARG A 130 -25.92 13.76 1.93
CA ARG A 130 -26.83 14.90 1.77
C ARG A 130 -27.84 14.67 0.66
N THR A 131 -27.43 14.14 -0.50
CA THR A 131 -28.36 13.84 -1.61
C THR A 131 -29.35 12.75 -1.22
N ILE A 132 -28.92 11.69 -0.54
CA ILE A 132 -29.78 10.64 0.00
C ILE A 132 -30.80 11.25 0.99
N SER A 133 -30.36 12.13 1.89
CA SER A 133 -31.22 12.77 2.89
C SER A 133 -32.26 13.69 2.24
N LEU A 134 -31.90 14.40 1.17
CA LEU A 134 -32.82 15.23 0.41
C LEU A 134 -33.90 14.39 -0.28
N GLU A 135 -33.52 13.26 -0.86
CA GLU A 135 -34.48 12.32 -1.48
C GLU A 135 -35.42 11.74 -0.43
N GLN A 136 -34.92 11.33 0.73
CA GLN A 136 -35.74 10.84 1.85
C GLN A 136 -36.74 11.89 2.36
N ALA A 137 -36.36 13.17 2.28
CA ALA A 137 -37.25 14.29 2.62
C ALA A 137 -38.22 14.68 1.50
N GLY A 138 -38.25 13.96 0.36
CA GLY A 138 -39.07 14.25 -0.78
C GLY A 138 -38.61 15.43 -1.65
N ASN A 139 -37.37 15.91 -1.43
CA ASN A 139 -36.79 17.03 -2.20
C ASN A 139 -35.86 16.54 -3.31
N GLN A 140 -36.40 15.72 -4.20
CA GLN A 140 -35.67 15.13 -5.33
C GLN A 140 -35.00 16.17 -6.23
N ALA A 141 -35.68 17.31 -6.46
CA ALA A 141 -35.13 18.37 -7.31
C ALA A 141 -33.80 18.92 -6.75
N ALA A 142 -33.75 19.14 -5.45
CA ALA A 142 -32.50 19.59 -4.80
C ALA A 142 -31.40 18.51 -4.79
N ALA A 143 -31.78 17.24 -4.59
CA ALA A 143 -30.84 16.12 -4.68
C ALA A 143 -30.22 16.03 -6.09
N LEU A 144 -31.05 16.06 -7.13
CA LEU A 144 -30.59 16.00 -8.53
C LEU A 144 -29.77 17.23 -8.93
N ALA A 145 -30.01 18.40 -8.35
CA ALA A 145 -29.22 19.60 -8.61
C ALA A 145 -27.77 19.43 -8.11
N ILE A 146 -27.57 18.78 -6.96
CA ILE A 146 -26.22 18.46 -6.43
C ILE A 146 -25.51 17.46 -7.35
N VAL A 147 -26.17 16.36 -7.71
CA VAL A 147 -25.58 15.29 -8.56
C VAL A 147 -25.19 15.79 -9.95
N ARG A 148 -25.95 16.76 -10.51
CA ARG A 148 -25.66 17.36 -11.82
C ARG A 148 -24.63 18.47 -11.76
N GLY A 149 -24.23 18.89 -10.58
CA GLY A 149 -23.26 19.96 -10.39
C GLY A 149 -21.83 19.52 -10.76
N ASP A 150 -21.08 20.38 -11.46
CA ASP A 150 -19.70 20.12 -11.84
C ASP A 150 -18.76 19.92 -10.64
N ALA A 151 -19.13 20.46 -9.46
CA ALA A 151 -18.36 20.32 -8.24
C ALA A 151 -18.24 18.85 -7.76
N SER A 152 -19.31 18.06 -7.93
CA SER A 152 -19.31 16.62 -7.59
C SER A 152 -18.34 15.83 -8.45
N LYS A 153 -18.28 16.16 -9.74
CA LYS A 153 -17.33 15.54 -10.68
C LYS A 153 -15.89 15.98 -10.37
N ALA A 154 -15.66 17.27 -10.22
CA ALA A 154 -14.32 17.80 -9.92
C ALA A 154 -13.72 17.20 -8.65
N LEU A 155 -14.54 17.01 -7.60
CA LEU A 155 -14.10 16.38 -6.36
C LEU A 155 -13.70 14.91 -6.56
N MET A 156 -14.40 14.18 -7.42
CA MET A 156 -14.05 12.79 -7.74
C MET A 156 -12.76 12.71 -8.56
N ASP A 157 -12.64 13.57 -9.57
CA ASP A 157 -11.41 13.69 -10.38
C ASP A 157 -10.20 14.02 -9.48
N ASP A 158 -10.32 14.97 -8.54
CA ASP A 158 -9.29 15.31 -7.56
C ASP A 158 -8.87 14.14 -6.65
N ILE A 159 -9.82 13.25 -6.31
CA ILE A 159 -9.54 12.05 -5.50
C ILE A 159 -8.78 11.00 -6.33
N GLU A 160 -9.11 10.87 -7.61
CA GLU A 160 -8.47 9.90 -8.52
C GLU A 160 -7.04 10.31 -8.88
N ASP A 161 -6.71 11.60 -8.84
CA ASP A 161 -5.39 12.15 -9.20
C ASP A 161 -4.37 12.10 -8.04
N GLN A 162 -4.75 11.68 -6.82
CA GLN A 162 -3.87 11.62 -5.63
C GLN A 162 -3.05 10.32 -5.55
#